data_6401646e37b42101108a8090ffdf6783
#
_entry.id   6401646e37b42101108a8090ffdf6783
#
_cell.length_a   1.000
_cell.length_b   1.000
_cell.length_c   1.000
_cell.angle_alpha   90.00
_cell.angle_beta   90.00
_cell.angle_gamma   90.00
#
_symmetry.space_group_name_H-M   'P 1'
#
loop_
_entity.id
_entity.type
_entity.pdbx_description
1 polymer ?
#
loop_
_entity_poly.entity_id
_entity_poly.type
_entity_poly.pdbx_seq_one_letter_code
_entity_poly.pdbx_strand_id
1 'polypeptide(L)'
;MSKHDKLLERLLKQPKDFTWDELKKLMAGYGYEINNKGKTSGSRRQFESEDSDLMLRLHEPHPRNVLKPYQVKDVIDFLTRIDVVKKE
;
A
#
# COMPACT_ATOMS: atom_id res chain seq x y z
N MET A 1 -13.71 2.53 15.94
CA MET A 1 -12.63 2.27 14.98
C MET A 1 -12.71 3.26 13.83
N SER A 2 -11.58 3.78 13.41
CA SER A 2 -11.53 4.70 12.30
C SER A 2 -11.69 3.95 10.97
N LYS A 3 -12.01 4.69 9.91
CA LYS A 3 -12.06 4.11 8.57
C LYS A 3 -10.74 3.49 8.17
N HIS A 4 -9.66 4.07 8.67
CA HIS A 4 -8.30 3.59 8.41
C HIS A 4 -8.06 2.22 9.01
N ASP A 5 -8.51 2.00 10.23
CA ASP A 5 -8.38 0.70 10.89
C ASP A 5 -9.16 -0.38 10.14
N LYS A 6 -10.32 -0.03 9.62
CA LYS A 6 -11.13 -0.96 8.84
C LYS A 6 -10.44 -1.34 7.54
N LEU A 7 -9.75 -0.40 6.91
CA LEU A 7 -8.98 -0.68 5.69
C LEU A 7 -7.85 -1.67 5.98
N LEU A 8 -7.17 -1.49 7.10
CA LEU A 8 -6.10 -2.40 7.49
C LEU A 8 -6.64 -3.80 7.75
N GLU A 9 -7.73 -3.91 8.50
CA GLU A 9 -8.35 -5.21 8.76
C GLU A 9 -8.73 -5.91 7.47
N ARG A 10 -9.31 -5.16 6.53
CA ARG A 10 -9.71 -5.69 5.25
C ARG A 10 -8.51 -6.20 4.47
N LEU A 11 -7.43 -5.42 4.44
CA LEU A 11 -6.20 -5.81 3.75
C LEU A 11 -5.63 -7.11 4.30
N LEU A 12 -5.61 -7.25 5.64
CA LEU A 12 -5.04 -8.43 6.29
C LEU A 12 -5.77 -9.72 5.97
N LYS A 13 -7.01 -9.61 5.54
CA LYS A 13 -7.80 -10.78 5.10
C LYS A 13 -7.46 -11.20 3.68
N GLN A 14 -6.54 -10.48 3.02
CA GLN A 14 -6.11 -10.73 1.65
C GLN A 14 -7.28 -10.81 0.67
N PRO A 15 -8.09 -9.73 0.59
CA PRO A 15 -9.24 -9.73 -0.30
C PRO A 15 -8.82 -9.70 -1.76
N LYS A 16 -9.69 -10.16 -2.64
CA LYS A 16 -9.44 -10.16 -4.07
C LYS A 16 -9.89 -8.87 -4.75
N ASP A 17 -10.52 -7.98 -3.99
CA ASP A 17 -11.11 -6.74 -4.53
C ASP A 17 -10.59 -5.47 -3.85
N PHE A 18 -9.42 -5.54 -3.24
CA PHE A 18 -8.81 -4.36 -2.62
C PHE A 18 -8.30 -3.42 -3.71
N THR A 19 -8.82 -2.19 -3.73
CA THR A 19 -8.52 -1.25 -4.80
C THR A 19 -7.27 -0.42 -4.55
N TRP A 20 -6.71 0.13 -5.63
CA TRP A 20 -5.57 1.03 -5.55
C TRP A 20 -5.90 2.28 -4.72
N ASP A 21 -7.13 2.81 -4.88
CA ASP A 21 -7.56 3.96 -4.10
C ASP A 21 -7.62 3.66 -2.60
N GLU A 22 -8.07 2.46 -2.26
CA GLU A 22 -8.07 2.03 -0.86
C GLU A 22 -6.65 1.92 -0.32
N LEU A 23 -5.73 1.41 -1.13
CA LEU A 23 -4.32 1.33 -0.75
C LEU A 23 -3.73 2.72 -0.50
N LYS A 24 -4.02 3.67 -1.38
CA LYS A 24 -3.52 5.03 -1.22
C LYS A 24 -4.01 5.65 0.09
N LYS A 25 -5.27 5.45 0.42
CA LYS A 25 -5.83 5.96 1.68
C LYS A 25 -5.19 5.29 2.88
N LEU A 26 -4.97 3.99 2.80
CA LEU A 26 -4.36 3.24 3.89
C LEU A 26 -2.93 3.72 4.14
N MET A 27 -2.14 3.83 3.08
CA MET A 27 -0.74 4.25 3.21
C MET A 27 -0.62 5.70 3.68
N ALA A 28 -1.51 6.57 3.21
CA ALA A 28 -1.51 7.96 3.64
C ALA A 28 -1.74 8.09 5.16
N GLY A 29 -2.55 7.21 5.71
CA GLY A 29 -2.80 7.18 7.16
C GLY A 29 -1.55 6.86 7.97
N TYR A 30 -0.55 6.24 7.37
CA TYR A 30 0.73 5.94 8.01
C TYR A 30 1.84 6.91 7.60
N GLY A 31 1.48 7.96 6.86
CA GLY A 31 2.45 8.95 6.43
C GLY A 31 3.17 8.62 5.13
N TYR A 32 2.69 7.64 4.39
CA TYR A 32 3.28 7.25 3.12
C TYR A 32 2.44 7.75 1.95
N GLU A 33 3.07 8.44 1.03
CA GLU A 33 2.42 9.00 -0.14
C GLU A 33 3.18 8.63 -1.40
N ILE A 34 2.48 8.67 -2.54
CA ILE A 34 3.11 8.38 -3.82
C ILE A 34 3.99 9.56 -4.22
N ASN A 35 5.25 9.26 -4.52
CA ASN A 35 6.18 10.26 -5.02
C ASN A 35 6.09 10.34 -6.53
N ASN A 36 5.58 11.48 -7.02
CA ASN A 36 5.43 11.73 -8.45
C ASN A 36 6.53 12.62 -9.02
N LYS A 37 7.55 12.94 -8.23
CA LYS A 37 8.61 13.86 -8.64
C LYS A 37 9.65 13.23 -9.55
N GLY A 38 9.74 11.91 -9.55
CA GLY A 38 10.67 11.21 -10.40
C GLY A 38 10.07 10.86 -11.74
N LYS A 39 10.93 10.68 -12.74
CA LYS A 39 10.50 10.14 -14.01
C LYS A 39 10.25 8.66 -13.83
N THR A 40 9.00 8.30 -13.58
CA THR A 40 8.64 6.91 -13.54
C THR A 40 8.08 6.53 -14.90
N SER A 41 8.59 5.50 -15.49
CA SER A 41 8.06 5.01 -16.76
C SER A 41 6.88 4.10 -16.47
N GLY A 42 5.79 4.29 -17.19
CA GLY A 42 4.62 3.43 -17.09
C GLY A 42 3.88 3.57 -15.77
N SER A 43 3.43 2.45 -15.25
CA SER A 43 2.55 2.39 -14.09
C SER A 43 3.26 2.18 -12.76
N ARG A 44 4.57 2.22 -12.75
CA ARG A 44 5.32 2.04 -11.50
C ARG A 44 5.10 3.21 -10.55
N ARG A 45 4.76 2.90 -9.31
CA ARG A 45 4.53 3.91 -8.27
C ARG A 45 5.35 3.56 -7.04
N GLN A 46 5.73 4.59 -6.28
CA GLN A 46 6.54 4.42 -5.09
C GLN A 46 5.92 5.20 -3.93
N PHE A 47 5.62 4.49 -2.85
CA PHE A 47 5.14 5.11 -1.62
C PHE A 47 6.34 5.43 -0.74
N GLU A 48 6.42 6.67 -0.28
CA GLU A 48 7.51 7.17 0.54
C GLU A 48 7.00 7.94 1.74
N SER A 49 7.80 8.00 2.79
CA SER A 49 7.54 8.81 3.97
C SER A 49 8.80 9.58 4.34
N GLU A 50 8.62 10.80 4.81
CA GLU A 50 9.73 11.62 5.29
C GLU A 50 10.34 11.04 6.57
N ASP A 51 9.55 10.26 7.31
CA ASP A 51 9.98 9.70 8.60
C ASP A 51 10.63 8.34 8.48
N SER A 52 10.76 7.80 7.29
CA SER A 52 11.29 6.46 7.10
C SER A 52 12.07 6.34 5.80
N ASP A 53 13.12 5.53 5.84
CA ASP A 53 13.91 5.23 4.65
C ASP A 53 13.31 4.08 3.84
N LEU A 54 12.31 3.42 4.39
CA LEU A 54 11.66 2.30 3.70
C LEU A 54 10.65 2.81 2.69
N MET A 55 10.62 2.17 1.53
CA MET A 55 9.74 2.54 0.43
C MET A 55 9.02 1.31 -0.10
N LEU A 56 7.76 1.51 -0.49
CA LEU A 56 6.98 0.44 -1.10
C LEU A 56 6.80 0.75 -2.58
N ARG A 57 7.27 -0.16 -3.44
CA ARG A 57 7.15 -0.01 -4.90
C ARG A 57 6.16 -1.01 -5.44
N LEU A 58 5.19 -0.51 -6.18
CA LEU A 58 4.17 -1.34 -6.80
C LEU A 58 3.81 -0.78 -8.17
N HIS A 59 3.38 -1.65 -9.07
CA HIS A 59 2.78 -1.22 -10.32
C HIS A 59 1.30 -0.94 -10.07
N GLU A 60 0.84 0.21 -10.56
CA GLU A 60 -0.59 0.52 -10.49
C GLU A 60 -1.35 -0.47 -11.37
N PRO A 61 -2.37 -1.16 -10.83
CA PRO A 61 -3.07 -2.20 -11.61
C PRO A 61 -3.83 -1.65 -12.82
N HIS A 62 -3.76 -2.36 -13.92
CA HIS A 62 -4.47 -2.06 -15.17
C HIS A 62 -5.04 -3.33 -15.76
N PRO A 63 -6.16 -3.25 -16.46
CA PRO A 63 -7.07 -2.12 -16.61
C PRO A 63 -7.97 -1.90 -15.41
N ARG A 64 -8.03 -2.88 -14.51
CA ARG A 64 -8.81 -2.78 -13.28
C ARG A 64 -7.98 -2.16 -12.18
N ASN A 65 -8.58 -1.28 -11.41
CA ASN A 65 -7.94 -0.61 -10.30
C ASN A 65 -7.95 -1.47 -9.03
N VAL A 66 -7.68 -2.76 -9.19
CA VAL A 66 -7.73 -3.74 -8.10
C VAL A 66 -6.37 -4.42 -7.96
N LEU A 67 -5.88 -4.51 -6.72
CA LEU A 67 -4.59 -5.14 -6.44
C LEU A 67 -4.62 -6.64 -6.72
N LYS A 68 -3.53 -7.13 -7.29
CA LYS A 68 -3.36 -8.57 -7.49
C LYS A 68 -2.96 -9.22 -6.15
N PRO A 69 -3.23 -10.53 -5.98
CA PRO A 69 -2.91 -11.20 -4.71
C PRO A 69 -1.47 -11.02 -4.24
N TYR A 70 -0.50 -11.08 -5.15
CA TYR A 70 0.90 -10.91 -4.77
C TYR A 70 1.18 -9.48 -4.29
N GLN A 71 0.45 -8.49 -4.84
CA GLN A 71 0.61 -7.11 -4.41
C GLN A 71 0.05 -6.91 -3.00
N VAL A 72 -1.07 -7.54 -2.69
CA VAL A 72 -1.63 -7.49 -1.34
C VAL A 72 -0.62 -8.05 -0.34
N LYS A 73 0.02 -9.16 -0.67
CA LYS A 73 1.04 -9.77 0.20
C LYS A 73 2.24 -8.85 0.37
N ASP A 74 2.66 -8.20 -0.72
CA ASP A 74 3.78 -7.26 -0.66
C ASP A 74 3.49 -6.09 0.26
N VAL A 75 2.25 -5.58 0.22
CA VAL A 75 1.84 -4.48 1.10
C VAL A 75 1.85 -4.94 2.55
N ILE A 76 1.31 -6.12 2.83
CA ILE A 76 1.30 -6.66 4.20
C ILE A 76 2.74 -6.83 4.72
N ASP A 77 3.63 -7.37 3.89
CA ASP A 77 5.04 -7.51 4.25
C ASP A 77 5.66 -6.16 4.59
N PHE A 78 5.38 -5.15 3.76
CA PHE A 78 5.90 -3.81 3.99
C PHE A 78 5.39 -3.24 5.32
N LEU A 79 4.09 -3.38 5.58
CA LEU A 79 3.50 -2.89 6.83
C LEU A 79 4.06 -3.63 8.04
N THR A 80 4.44 -4.88 7.88
CA THR A 80 5.10 -5.64 8.93
C THR A 80 6.48 -5.07 9.23
N ARG A 81 7.22 -4.67 8.18
CA ARG A 81 8.55 -4.10 8.34
C ARG A 81 8.54 -2.76 9.05
N ILE A 82 7.48 -1.97 8.87
CA ILE A 82 7.36 -0.67 9.53
C ILE A 82 6.60 -0.75 10.85
N ASP A 83 6.42 -1.97 11.37
CA ASP A 83 5.77 -2.24 12.66
C ASP A 83 4.31 -1.83 12.77
N VAL A 84 3.63 -1.66 11.64
CA VAL A 84 2.19 -1.42 11.63
C VAL A 84 1.44 -2.72 11.88
N VAL A 85 1.92 -3.80 11.26
CA VAL A 85 1.39 -5.14 11.45
C VAL A 85 2.39 -5.91 12.30
N LYS A 86 1.93 -6.46 13.41
CA LYS A 86 2.80 -7.24 14.28
C LYS A 86 2.86 -8.67 13.79
N LYS A 87 4.08 -9.15 13.65
CA LYS A 87 4.32 -10.54 13.29
C LYS A 87 4.25 -11.37 14.58
N GLU A 88 3.39 -12.35 14.59
CA GLU A 88 3.29 -13.30 15.70
C GLU A 88 4.34 -14.37 15.61
#